data_ea2f5cd6749b95bf05b8308cd7f722f7
#
_entry.id   ea2f5cd6749b95bf05b8308cd7f722f7
#
_cell.length_a   1.000
_cell.length_b   1.000
_cell.length_c   1.000
_cell.angle_alpha   90.00
_cell.angle_beta   90.00
_cell.angle_gamma   90.00
#
_symmetry.space_group_name_H-M   'P 1'
#
loop_
_entity.id
_entity.type
_entity.pdbx_description
1 polymer ?
#
loop_
_entity_poly.entity_id
_entity_poly.type
_entity_poly.pdbx_seq_one_letter_code
_entity_poly.pdbx_strand_id
1 'polypeptide(L)'
;MEGFRVRDAVPSDARLLTDMMVEAANWNWRQSRPRMAVLADRDFSHYVSGWQKPGDGGCVAEGDEDSPVGACWYRLFAANDPGHGFVGPGVPELILGVSPVWRAQGVGRALLDAVVAQARAAGHARISLSVERDNYAINLYRTAGFFRIASTGSRETMVRTLR
;
A
#
# COMPACT_ATOMS: atom_id res chain seq x y z
N MET A 1 9.88 -24.05 -0.15
CA MET A 1 9.68 -22.63 -0.42
C MET A 1 10.36 -21.81 0.67
N GLU A 2 11.11 -20.90 0.25
CA GLU A 2 11.83 -20.08 1.18
C GLU A 2 10.93 -19.05 1.83
N GLY A 3 11.25 -18.72 3.07
CA GLY A 3 10.46 -17.77 3.83
C GLY A 3 10.79 -16.33 3.46
N PHE A 4 10.01 -15.44 4.00
CA PHE A 4 10.26 -14.01 3.95
C PHE A 4 10.20 -13.45 5.37
N ARG A 5 10.77 -12.27 5.56
CA ARG A 5 10.69 -11.56 6.84
C ARG A 5 10.15 -10.15 6.60
N VAL A 6 9.46 -9.62 7.59
CA VAL A 6 8.90 -8.28 7.54
C VAL A 6 9.68 -7.38 8.49
N ARG A 7 10.02 -6.19 8.02
CA ARG A 7 10.70 -5.16 8.82
C ARG A 7 10.03 -3.81 8.60
N ASP A 8 10.30 -2.87 9.49
CA ASP A 8 9.84 -1.50 9.29
C ASP A 8 10.53 -0.87 8.09
N ALA A 9 9.80 -0.05 7.35
CA ALA A 9 10.36 0.74 6.27
C ALA A 9 11.16 1.92 6.85
N VAL A 10 12.25 2.26 6.18
CA VAL A 10 13.16 3.35 6.58
C VAL A 10 13.33 4.34 5.42
N PRO A 11 13.91 5.54 5.67
CA PRO A 11 14.04 6.54 4.61
C PRO A 11 14.76 6.07 3.35
N SER A 12 15.73 5.19 3.49
CA SER A 12 16.47 4.64 2.33
C SER A 12 15.67 3.67 1.49
N ASP A 13 14.44 3.34 1.86
CA ASP A 13 13.60 2.41 1.11
C ASP A 13 12.82 3.08 -0.04
N ALA A 14 13.03 4.36 -0.32
CA ALA A 14 12.26 5.08 -1.34
C ALA A 14 12.21 4.34 -2.68
N ARG A 15 13.34 3.80 -3.13
CA ARG A 15 13.39 3.08 -4.40
C ARG A 15 12.60 1.78 -4.35
N LEU A 16 12.72 1.03 -3.26
CA LEU A 16 11.98 -0.21 -3.08
C LEU A 16 10.48 0.05 -3.07
N LEU A 17 10.03 1.09 -2.34
CA LEU A 17 8.62 1.47 -2.32
C LEU A 17 8.14 1.90 -3.71
N THR A 18 8.97 2.60 -4.46
CA THR A 18 8.65 2.99 -5.84
C THR A 18 8.43 1.75 -6.71
N ASP A 19 9.31 0.75 -6.60
CA ASP A 19 9.17 -0.49 -7.35
C ASP A 19 7.84 -1.20 -6.99
N MET A 20 7.51 -1.24 -5.71
CA MET A 20 6.29 -1.90 -5.26
C MET A 20 5.03 -1.10 -5.61
N MET A 21 5.12 0.22 -5.70
CA MET A 21 4.03 1.04 -6.19
C MET A 21 3.73 0.73 -7.66
N VAL A 22 4.75 0.55 -8.48
CA VAL A 22 4.57 0.16 -9.89
C VAL A 22 3.90 -1.20 -9.96
N GLU A 23 4.30 -2.16 -9.11
CA GLU A 23 3.64 -3.46 -9.05
C GLU A 23 2.17 -3.33 -8.66
N ALA A 24 1.86 -2.48 -7.68
CA ALA A 24 0.48 -2.26 -7.25
C ALA A 24 -0.35 -1.63 -8.36
N ALA A 25 0.21 -0.66 -9.09
CA ALA A 25 -0.48 -0.01 -10.21
C ALA A 25 -0.75 -0.98 -11.36
N ASN A 26 0.16 -1.93 -11.57
CA ASN A 26 0.12 -2.90 -12.65
C ASN A 26 -0.39 -4.28 -12.20
N TRP A 27 -1.27 -4.32 -11.22
CA TRP A 27 -1.83 -5.58 -10.71
C TRP A 27 -2.51 -6.40 -11.83
N ASN A 28 -3.09 -5.72 -12.82
CA ASN A 28 -3.70 -6.36 -13.98
C ASN A 28 -2.71 -6.33 -15.14
N TRP A 29 -2.06 -7.45 -15.39
CA TRP A 29 -1.03 -7.55 -16.43
C TRP A 29 -1.54 -7.18 -17.84
N ARG A 30 -2.86 -7.34 -18.09
CA ARG A 30 -3.46 -7.00 -19.40
C ARG A 30 -3.53 -5.49 -19.63
N GLN A 31 -3.48 -4.71 -18.56
CA GLN A 31 -3.57 -3.25 -18.61
C GLN A 31 -2.31 -2.61 -18.02
N SER A 32 -1.21 -3.37 -17.93
CA SER A 32 0.01 -2.84 -17.34
C SER A 32 0.60 -1.73 -18.18
N ARG A 33 1.17 -0.73 -17.50
CA ARG A 33 1.80 0.43 -18.11
C ARG A 33 3.30 0.38 -17.87
N PRO A 34 4.11 0.93 -18.81
CA PRO A 34 5.54 1.06 -18.55
C PRO A 34 5.82 1.83 -17.27
N ARG A 35 6.91 1.48 -16.61
CA ARG A 35 7.33 2.13 -15.36
C ARG A 35 7.34 3.66 -15.49
N MET A 36 7.87 4.18 -16.58
CA MET A 36 7.95 5.63 -16.79
C MET A 36 6.57 6.28 -16.85
N ALA A 37 5.59 5.61 -17.43
CA ALA A 37 4.22 6.12 -17.49
C ALA A 37 3.58 6.18 -16.10
N VAL A 38 3.79 5.14 -15.29
CA VAL A 38 3.29 5.11 -13.91
C VAL A 38 3.93 6.23 -13.08
N LEU A 39 5.25 6.39 -13.18
CA LEU A 39 5.98 7.40 -12.41
C LEU A 39 5.65 8.83 -12.84
N ALA A 40 5.26 9.03 -14.10
CA ALA A 40 4.83 10.34 -14.57
C ALA A 40 3.42 10.72 -14.14
N ASP A 41 2.65 9.74 -13.70
CA ASP A 41 1.27 9.96 -13.23
C ASP A 41 1.29 10.38 -11.76
N ARG A 42 0.88 11.63 -11.49
CA ARG A 42 0.86 12.16 -10.12
C ARG A 42 -0.04 11.35 -9.20
N ASP A 43 -1.11 10.76 -9.72
CA ASP A 43 -2.03 9.94 -8.92
C ASP A 43 -1.35 8.69 -8.34
N PHE A 44 -0.20 8.32 -8.88
CA PHE A 44 0.62 7.25 -8.33
C PHE A 44 1.88 7.77 -7.66
N SER A 45 2.61 8.68 -8.31
CA SER A 45 3.90 9.14 -7.78
C SER A 45 3.81 9.79 -6.42
N HIS A 46 2.68 10.42 -6.08
CA HIS A 46 2.52 11.07 -4.77
C HIS A 46 2.49 10.06 -3.60
N TYR A 47 2.34 8.78 -3.87
CA TYR A 47 2.44 7.76 -2.81
C TYR A 47 3.88 7.58 -2.32
N VAL A 48 4.89 7.98 -3.09
CA VAL A 48 6.30 7.80 -2.71
C VAL A 48 7.12 9.09 -2.73
N SER A 49 6.66 10.13 -3.41
CA SER A 49 7.42 11.39 -3.53
C SER A 49 7.75 11.96 -2.15
N GLY A 50 9.05 12.25 -1.95
CA GLY A 50 9.50 12.82 -0.68
C GLY A 50 9.50 11.85 0.49
N TRP A 51 9.50 10.55 0.23
CA TRP A 51 9.58 9.55 1.29
C TRP A 51 10.89 9.72 2.08
N GLN A 52 10.94 9.75 3.39
CA GLN A 52 9.84 9.57 4.35
C GLN A 52 9.56 10.91 5.02
N LYS A 53 8.33 11.38 4.92
CA LYS A 53 7.91 12.59 5.62
C LYS A 53 7.43 12.24 7.04
N PRO A 54 7.39 13.22 7.95
CA PRO A 54 6.76 12.98 9.26
C PRO A 54 5.33 12.45 9.06
N GLY A 55 5.02 11.40 9.80
CA GLY A 55 3.71 10.74 9.68
C GLY A 55 3.67 9.60 8.67
N ASP A 56 4.66 9.48 7.78
CA ASP A 56 4.78 8.32 6.90
C ASP A 56 5.24 7.10 7.70
N GLY A 57 4.66 5.95 7.40
CA GLY A 57 5.07 4.69 8.01
C GLY A 57 4.87 3.54 7.05
N GLY A 58 5.39 2.39 7.39
CA GLY A 58 5.22 1.21 6.57
C GLY A 58 6.15 0.07 6.94
N CYS A 59 5.99 -1.01 6.20
CA CYS A 59 6.77 -2.23 6.37
C CYS A 59 7.19 -2.78 5.02
N VAL A 60 8.33 -3.47 5.01
CA VAL A 60 8.90 -4.09 3.82
C VAL A 60 9.06 -5.59 4.10
N ALA A 61 8.77 -6.41 3.11
CA ALA A 61 9.04 -7.83 3.15
C ALA A 61 10.26 -8.14 2.29
N GLU A 62 11.17 -8.92 2.84
CA GLU A 62 12.41 -9.32 2.19
C GLU A 62 12.56 -10.84 2.22
N GLY A 63 13.08 -11.39 1.14
CA GLY A 63 13.44 -12.79 1.03
C GLY A 63 14.92 -13.00 1.27
N ASP A 64 15.47 -14.04 0.64
CA ASP A 64 16.89 -14.36 0.76
C ASP A 64 17.77 -13.24 0.21
N GLU A 65 18.92 -13.05 0.87
CA GLU A 65 19.91 -12.04 0.50
C GLU A 65 19.29 -10.63 0.45
N ASP A 66 18.30 -10.40 1.34
CA ASP A 66 17.60 -9.13 1.44
C ASP A 66 16.90 -8.71 0.14
N SER A 67 16.52 -9.69 -0.69
CA SER A 67 15.79 -9.40 -1.93
C SER A 67 14.41 -8.85 -1.61
N PRO A 68 13.97 -7.77 -2.30
CA PRO A 68 12.66 -7.19 -2.04
C PRO A 68 11.54 -8.12 -2.53
N VAL A 69 10.54 -8.31 -1.69
CA VAL A 69 9.42 -9.21 -1.94
C VAL A 69 8.11 -8.43 -2.03
N GLY A 70 7.98 -7.40 -1.21
CA GLY A 70 6.78 -6.58 -1.18
C GLY A 70 6.92 -5.45 -0.17
N ALA A 71 5.95 -4.55 -0.17
CA ALA A 71 5.89 -3.47 0.79
C ALA A 71 4.45 -3.01 0.98
N CYS A 72 4.15 -2.53 2.17
CA CYS A 72 2.90 -1.85 2.48
C CYS A 72 3.27 -0.61 3.29
N TRP A 73 2.82 0.56 2.86
CA TRP A 73 3.15 1.80 3.56
C TRP A 73 1.96 2.73 3.53
N TYR A 74 1.98 3.72 4.41
CA TYR A 74 0.91 4.71 4.50
C TYR A 74 1.45 6.12 4.59
N ARG A 75 0.64 7.07 4.14
CA ARG A 75 0.94 8.49 4.17
C ARG A 75 -0.30 9.27 4.54
N LEU A 76 -0.10 10.44 5.13
CA LEU A 76 -1.16 11.41 5.33
C LEU A 76 -1.20 12.32 4.12
N PHE A 77 -2.31 12.29 3.39
CA PHE A 77 -2.55 13.17 2.26
C PHE A 77 -3.33 14.40 2.70
N ALA A 78 -3.33 15.43 1.86
CA ALA A 78 -4.08 16.65 2.08
C ALA A 78 -5.25 16.74 1.09
N ALA A 79 -6.26 17.54 1.43
CA ALA A 79 -7.44 17.70 0.57
C ALA A 79 -7.10 18.28 -0.81
N ASN A 80 -5.99 19.02 -0.93
CA ASN A 80 -5.54 19.59 -2.20
C ASN A 80 -4.63 18.67 -3.00
N ASP A 81 -4.28 17.50 -2.44
CA ASP A 81 -3.50 16.47 -3.14
C ASP A 81 -3.88 15.10 -2.55
N PRO A 82 -5.16 14.68 -2.74
CA PRO A 82 -5.65 13.46 -2.12
C PRO A 82 -5.16 12.22 -2.85
N GLY A 83 -4.95 11.12 -2.09
CA GLY A 83 -4.84 9.81 -2.70
C GLY A 83 -6.20 9.32 -3.18
N HIS A 84 -6.23 8.23 -3.94
CA HIS A 84 -7.48 7.65 -4.43
C HIS A 84 -8.42 7.23 -3.30
N GLY A 85 -7.88 6.84 -2.15
CA GLY A 85 -8.64 6.42 -0.98
C GLY A 85 -8.69 7.45 0.13
N PHE A 86 -8.50 8.72 -0.21
CA PHE A 86 -8.49 9.81 0.77
C PHE A 86 -9.87 9.94 1.42
N VAL A 87 -9.91 9.93 2.76
CA VAL A 87 -11.14 10.11 3.53
C VAL A 87 -11.04 11.29 4.51
N GLY A 88 -9.87 11.86 4.67
CA GLY A 88 -9.66 13.02 5.54
C GLY A 88 -8.19 13.22 5.85
N PRO A 89 -7.77 14.46 6.20
CA PRO A 89 -6.34 14.76 6.38
C PRO A 89 -5.69 14.02 7.55
N GLY A 90 -6.47 13.60 8.54
CA GLY A 90 -5.97 12.86 9.70
C GLY A 90 -6.00 11.34 9.56
N VAL A 91 -6.45 10.82 8.42
CA VAL A 91 -6.56 9.39 8.18
C VAL A 91 -5.50 8.99 7.17
N PRO A 92 -4.47 8.21 7.58
CA PRO A 92 -3.47 7.75 6.62
C PRO A 92 -4.08 6.79 5.62
N GLU A 93 -3.55 6.83 4.40
CA GLU A 93 -3.95 5.93 3.33
C GLU A 93 -2.78 5.01 3.01
N LEU A 94 -3.05 3.71 2.93
CA LEU A 94 -2.02 2.72 2.61
C LEU A 94 -2.03 2.34 1.13
N ILE A 95 -0.89 1.83 0.68
CA ILE A 95 -0.75 1.14 -0.59
C ILE A 95 0.08 -0.12 -0.35
N LEU A 96 -0.27 -1.19 -1.06
CA LEU A 96 0.34 -2.50 -0.92
C LEU A 96 0.77 -3.01 -2.29
N GLY A 97 2.02 -3.40 -2.41
CA GLY A 97 2.55 -4.05 -3.61
C GLY A 97 3.35 -5.28 -3.23
N VAL A 98 3.16 -6.36 -3.99
CA VAL A 98 3.89 -7.62 -3.81
C VAL A 98 4.45 -8.04 -5.15
N SER A 99 5.71 -8.46 -5.14
CA SER A 99 6.37 -8.99 -6.33
C SER A 99 5.56 -10.15 -6.91
N PRO A 100 5.38 -10.21 -8.25
CA PRO A 100 4.52 -11.23 -8.85
C PRO A 100 4.86 -12.67 -8.48
N VAL A 101 6.15 -12.99 -8.35
CA VAL A 101 6.59 -14.35 -8.00
C VAL A 101 6.27 -14.74 -6.56
N TRP A 102 5.92 -13.76 -5.72
CA TRP A 102 5.59 -13.98 -4.32
C TRP A 102 4.09 -13.87 -4.03
N ARG A 103 3.26 -13.65 -5.03
CA ARG A 103 1.82 -13.54 -4.83
C ARG A 103 1.21 -14.87 -4.37
N ALA A 104 0.12 -14.78 -3.62
CA ALA A 104 -0.62 -15.91 -3.06
C ALA A 104 0.20 -16.76 -2.09
N GLN A 105 1.20 -16.17 -1.43
CA GLN A 105 2.07 -16.86 -0.47
C GLN A 105 2.03 -16.24 0.93
N GLY A 106 1.03 -15.41 1.20
CA GLY A 106 0.84 -14.81 2.51
C GLY A 106 1.61 -13.52 2.76
N VAL A 107 2.37 -13.03 1.78
CA VAL A 107 3.16 -11.80 1.95
C VAL A 107 2.28 -10.59 2.17
N GLY A 108 1.25 -10.43 1.34
CA GLY A 108 0.33 -9.30 1.47
C GLY A 108 -0.35 -9.25 2.82
N ARG A 109 -0.79 -10.40 3.33
CA ARG A 109 -1.43 -10.48 4.65
C ARG A 109 -0.46 -10.12 5.78
N ALA A 110 0.75 -10.64 5.72
CA ALA A 110 1.76 -10.35 6.73
C ALA A 110 2.11 -8.86 6.76
N LEU A 111 2.29 -8.25 5.59
CA LEU A 111 2.56 -6.82 5.47
C LEU A 111 1.39 -5.98 5.99
N LEU A 112 0.19 -6.34 5.62
CA LEU A 112 -1.01 -5.62 6.02
C LEU A 112 -1.19 -5.66 7.53
N ASP A 113 -1.04 -6.84 8.16
CA ASP A 113 -1.14 -6.99 9.60
C ASP A 113 -0.07 -6.15 10.32
N ALA A 114 1.16 -6.13 9.81
CA ALA A 114 2.25 -5.35 10.39
C ALA A 114 1.97 -3.84 10.31
N VAL A 115 1.47 -3.37 9.18
CA VAL A 115 1.16 -1.95 8.97
C VAL A 115 -0.02 -1.52 9.85
N VAL A 116 -1.04 -2.35 9.97
CA VAL A 116 -2.18 -2.06 10.86
C VAL A 116 -1.70 -1.91 12.30
N ALA A 117 -0.84 -2.82 12.77
CA ALA A 117 -0.28 -2.73 14.10
C ALA A 117 0.56 -1.47 14.29
N GLN A 118 1.38 -1.12 13.29
CA GLN A 118 2.22 0.07 13.33
C GLN A 118 1.38 1.35 13.37
N ALA A 119 0.35 1.45 12.53
CA ALA A 119 -0.53 2.61 12.49
C ALA A 119 -1.31 2.78 13.79
N ARG A 120 -1.76 1.66 14.38
CA ARG A 120 -2.44 1.68 15.68
C ARG A 120 -1.49 2.19 16.77
N ALA A 121 -0.26 1.69 16.79
CA ALA A 121 0.74 2.12 17.77
C ALA A 121 1.10 3.59 17.61
N ALA A 122 1.04 4.13 16.39
CA ALA A 122 1.28 5.54 16.11
C ALA A 122 0.09 6.45 16.51
N GLY A 123 -1.01 5.86 16.96
CA GLY A 123 -2.16 6.62 17.46
C GLY A 123 -3.24 6.93 16.43
N HIS A 124 -3.15 6.38 15.23
CA HIS A 124 -4.18 6.61 14.23
C HIS A 124 -5.46 5.87 14.57
N ALA A 125 -6.60 6.54 14.40
CA ALA A 125 -7.91 5.97 14.70
C ALA A 125 -8.44 5.08 13.57
N ARG A 126 -8.05 5.40 12.33
CA ARG A 126 -8.49 4.70 11.12
C ARG A 126 -7.36 4.69 10.10
N ILE A 127 -7.46 3.76 9.16
CA ILE A 127 -6.56 3.71 8.00
C ILE A 127 -7.40 3.37 6.77
N SER A 128 -7.10 3.99 5.64
CA SER A 128 -7.86 3.81 4.42
C SER A 128 -7.00 3.23 3.29
N LEU A 129 -7.67 2.79 2.25
CA LEU A 129 -7.04 2.36 1.00
C LEU A 129 -8.02 2.55 -0.15
N SER A 130 -7.48 2.53 -1.36
CA SER A 130 -8.28 2.46 -2.58
C SER A 130 -7.93 1.17 -3.32
N VAL A 131 -8.93 0.50 -3.85
CA VAL A 131 -8.73 -0.74 -4.60
C VAL A 131 -9.70 -0.78 -5.78
N GLU A 132 -9.24 -1.25 -6.92
CA GLU A 132 -10.13 -1.48 -8.05
C GLU A 132 -11.02 -2.70 -7.77
N ARG A 133 -12.30 -2.60 -8.17
CA ARG A 133 -13.29 -3.65 -7.86
C ARG A 133 -12.90 -5.02 -8.39
N ASP A 134 -12.22 -5.06 -9.54
CA ASP A 134 -11.81 -6.31 -10.17
C ASP A 134 -10.49 -6.86 -9.61
N ASN A 135 -9.84 -6.12 -8.72
CA ASN A 135 -8.59 -6.56 -8.12
C ASN A 135 -8.88 -7.60 -7.04
N TYR A 136 -8.26 -8.76 -7.18
CA TYR A 136 -8.43 -9.87 -6.25
C TYR A 136 -8.03 -9.51 -4.81
N ALA A 137 -7.13 -8.55 -4.62
CA ALA A 137 -6.70 -8.09 -3.31
C ALA A 137 -7.85 -7.55 -2.44
N ILE A 138 -8.99 -7.21 -3.05
CA ILE A 138 -10.17 -6.78 -2.29
C ILE A 138 -10.60 -7.82 -1.25
N ASN A 139 -10.43 -9.10 -1.55
CA ASN A 139 -10.75 -10.18 -0.61
C ASN A 139 -9.80 -10.18 0.58
N LEU A 140 -8.52 -9.91 0.34
CA LEU A 140 -7.53 -9.77 1.40
C LEU A 140 -7.93 -8.63 2.35
N TYR A 141 -8.29 -7.49 1.80
CA TYR A 141 -8.67 -6.33 2.62
C TYR A 141 -9.92 -6.59 3.44
N ARG A 142 -10.93 -7.23 2.84
CA ARG A 142 -12.16 -7.59 3.56
C ARG A 142 -11.87 -8.52 4.75
N THR A 143 -11.08 -9.56 4.53
CA THR A 143 -10.74 -10.51 5.60
C THR A 143 -9.85 -9.89 6.66
N ALA A 144 -9.14 -8.81 6.32
CA ALA A 144 -8.31 -8.05 7.27
C ALA A 144 -9.09 -6.97 8.03
N GLY A 145 -10.41 -6.90 7.86
CA GLY A 145 -11.23 -5.97 8.62
C GLY A 145 -11.50 -4.63 7.95
N PHE A 146 -11.14 -4.48 6.70
CA PHE A 146 -11.50 -3.28 5.93
C PHE A 146 -12.91 -3.41 5.37
N PHE A 147 -13.65 -2.31 5.34
CA PHE A 147 -14.98 -2.29 4.74
C PHE A 147 -15.12 -1.09 3.80
N ARG A 148 -15.94 -1.25 2.79
CA ARG A 148 -16.18 -0.20 1.79
C ARG A 148 -16.98 0.94 2.39
N ILE A 149 -16.54 2.18 2.14
CA ILE A 149 -17.28 3.37 2.52
C ILE A 149 -17.69 4.22 1.32
N ALA A 150 -17.06 4.04 0.17
CA ALA A 150 -17.37 4.81 -1.03
C ALA A 150 -16.95 4.04 -2.27
N SER A 151 -17.56 4.38 -3.41
CA SER A 151 -17.16 3.88 -4.73
C SER A 151 -17.05 5.08 -5.66
N THR A 152 -16.00 5.12 -6.47
CA THR A 152 -15.77 6.17 -7.47
C THR A 152 -15.20 5.52 -8.71
N GLY A 153 -15.95 5.56 -9.82
CA GLY A 153 -15.54 4.89 -11.05
C GLY A 153 -15.39 3.39 -10.83
N SER A 154 -14.23 2.86 -11.18
CA SER A 154 -13.91 1.43 -11.01
C SER A 154 -13.30 1.12 -9.63
N ARG A 155 -13.15 2.11 -8.77
CA ARG A 155 -12.44 1.96 -7.49
C ARG A 155 -13.39 2.01 -6.31
N GLU A 156 -13.00 1.28 -5.24
CA GLU A 156 -13.65 1.37 -3.94
C GLU A 156 -12.69 1.94 -2.92
N THR A 157 -13.21 2.78 -2.04
CA THR A 157 -12.47 3.26 -0.87
C THR A 157 -12.89 2.40 0.32
N MET A 158 -11.91 1.84 0.99
CA MET A 158 -12.11 0.99 2.15
C MET A 158 -11.40 1.57 3.36
N VAL A 159 -11.97 1.32 4.53
CA VAL A 159 -11.45 1.83 5.81
C VAL A 159 -11.43 0.70 6.82
N ARG A 160 -10.42 0.71 7.67
CA ARG A 160 -10.39 -0.10 8.90
C ARG A 160 -10.27 0.81 10.11
N THR A 161 -11.11 0.57 11.11
CA THR A 161 -11.00 1.20 12.42
C THR A 161 -9.88 0.54 13.20
N LEU A 162 -9.04 1.36 13.85
CA LEU A 162 -7.87 0.89 14.59
C LEU A 162 -8.07 0.92 16.11
N ARG A 163 -9.17 1.51 16.57
CA ARG A 163 -9.50 1.59 17.99
C ARG A 163 -10.64 0.69 18.34
#